data_ffecf22567aa116d1605a3a2c2a62098
#
_entry.id   ffecf22567aa116d1605a3a2c2a62098
#
_cell.length_a   1.000
_cell.length_b   1.000
_cell.length_c   1.000
_cell.angle_alpha   90.00
_cell.angle_beta   90.00
_cell.angle_gamma   90.00
#
_symmetry.space_group_name_H-M   'P 1'
#
loop_
_entity.id
_entity.type
_entity.pdbx_description
1 polymer ?
#
loop_
_entity_poly.entity_id
_entity_poly.type
_entity_poly.pdbx_seq_one_letter_code
_entity_poly.pdbx_strand_id
1 'polypeptide(L)'
;HGPGDAIALGIGMVHQHFMLIPVMTVAENIVLAAEPTVGGVFLDTAAARSRVEQLAARFSFAIDPGARVENISVGQQQRVEILKALYRRADILILDEPTAVLTPQESQELFAILQELRKEGMSIIFISHKLNEVLEIADRITVLRRGRRIDTLAASGATETELARLMVGREVLLEVEKAPASPGEVLLEAEGLRVLDDRGLEAVRGLSLAVRAGEILGVAGVDGNGQSELIDALSGLRKTVAGRVRLLGRDVTDASADERLEGGLGHIPEDRQRRGLVLDFTIAENVVL
;
A
#
# COMPACT_ATOMS: atom_id res chain seq x y z
N HIS A 1 -17.16 19.36 15.89
CA HIS A 1 -17.85 18.10 15.79
C HIS A 1 -17.71 17.45 14.42
N GLY A 2 -16.78 17.95 13.58
CA GLY A 2 -16.43 17.41 12.29
C GLY A 2 -14.92 17.50 12.00
N PRO A 3 -14.45 17.00 10.82
CA PRO A 3 -13.04 17.06 10.45
C PRO A 3 -12.44 18.47 10.47
N GLY A 4 -13.23 19.49 10.09
CA GLY A 4 -12.80 20.88 10.13
C GLY A 4 -12.46 21.36 11.53
N ASP A 5 -13.22 20.93 12.57
CA ASP A 5 -12.93 21.28 13.97
C ASP A 5 -11.62 20.63 14.44
N ALA A 6 -11.35 19.39 14.03
CA ALA A 6 -10.12 18.68 14.35
C ALA A 6 -8.90 19.38 13.72
N ILE A 7 -9.00 19.79 12.46
CA ILE A 7 -7.96 20.56 11.76
C ILE A 7 -7.71 21.90 12.46
N ALA A 8 -8.77 22.62 12.84
CA ALA A 8 -8.66 23.90 13.56
C ALA A 8 -7.99 23.75 14.94
N LEU A 9 -8.06 22.57 15.56
CA LEU A 9 -7.39 22.19 16.81
C LEU A 9 -5.97 21.63 16.60
N GLY A 10 -5.41 21.72 15.41
CA GLY A 10 -4.06 21.23 15.12
C GLY A 10 -3.94 19.71 14.96
N ILE A 11 -5.03 19.01 14.63
CA ILE A 11 -4.97 17.57 14.35
C ILE A 11 -4.90 17.35 12.85
N GLY A 12 -3.80 16.76 12.37
CA GLY A 12 -3.61 16.29 11.00
C GLY A 12 -3.76 14.77 10.91
N MET A 13 -4.24 14.26 9.77
CA MET A 13 -4.35 12.84 9.52
C MET A 13 -3.86 12.49 8.11
N VAL A 14 -3.07 11.44 8.02
CA VAL A 14 -2.68 10.77 6.78
C VAL A 14 -3.42 9.43 6.74
N HIS A 15 -4.26 9.28 5.72
CA HIS A 15 -5.09 8.09 5.55
C HIS A 15 -4.31 6.95 4.88
N GLN A 16 -4.76 5.72 5.07
CA GLN A 16 -4.22 4.52 4.43
C GLN A 16 -4.25 4.61 2.89
N HIS A 17 -5.33 5.18 2.33
CA HIS A 17 -5.42 5.54 0.91
C HIS A 17 -5.21 7.04 0.76
N PHE A 18 -4.24 7.43 -0.05
CA PHE A 18 -3.91 8.84 -0.24
C PHE A 18 -5.10 9.65 -0.76
N MET A 19 -5.34 10.76 -0.11
CA MET A 19 -6.41 11.70 -0.48
C MET A 19 -5.85 12.82 -1.38
N LEU A 20 -5.02 12.43 -2.35
CA LEU A 20 -4.42 13.31 -3.34
C LEU A 20 -5.21 13.30 -4.65
N ILE A 21 -5.24 14.44 -5.33
CA ILE A 21 -5.87 14.59 -6.65
C ILE A 21 -4.80 14.38 -7.71
N PRO A 22 -4.85 13.29 -8.49
CA PRO A 22 -3.75 12.88 -9.38
C PRO A 22 -3.37 13.92 -10.44
N VAL A 23 -4.36 14.62 -11.00
CA VAL A 23 -4.17 15.61 -12.08
C VAL A 23 -3.64 16.96 -11.60
N MET A 24 -3.68 17.22 -10.30
CA MET A 24 -3.14 18.43 -9.68
C MET A 24 -1.64 18.29 -9.39
N THR A 25 -0.95 19.42 -9.33
CA THR A 25 0.43 19.48 -8.87
C THR A 25 0.53 19.19 -7.36
N VAL A 26 1.74 18.88 -6.90
CA VAL A 26 2.06 18.73 -5.48
C VAL A 26 1.69 19.99 -4.70
N ALA A 27 2.06 21.17 -5.20
CA ALA A 27 1.75 22.43 -4.54
C ALA A 27 0.25 22.65 -4.40
N GLU A 28 -0.53 22.43 -5.47
CA GLU A 28 -1.99 22.56 -5.44
C GLU A 28 -2.65 21.59 -4.45
N ASN A 29 -2.19 20.34 -4.39
CA ASN A 29 -2.70 19.37 -3.41
C ASN A 29 -2.43 19.77 -1.96
N ILE A 30 -1.25 20.31 -1.67
CA ILE A 30 -0.86 20.71 -0.31
C ILE A 30 -1.67 21.91 0.18
N VAL A 31 -1.85 22.93 -0.69
CA VAL A 31 -2.55 24.16 -0.29
C VAL A 31 -4.06 24.06 -0.40
N LEU A 32 -4.61 22.99 -0.97
CA LEU A 32 -6.04 22.79 -1.18
C LEU A 32 -6.85 23.06 0.11
N ALA A 33 -7.89 23.89 0.01
CA ALA A 33 -8.72 24.39 1.11
C ALA A 33 -7.96 25.23 2.18
N ALA A 34 -6.76 25.74 1.85
CA ALA A 34 -6.00 26.72 2.62
C ALA A 34 -5.12 27.56 1.67
N GLU A 35 -5.64 27.85 0.50
CA GLU A 35 -4.94 28.45 -0.62
C GLU A 35 -4.50 29.88 -0.30
N PRO A 36 -3.26 30.28 -0.63
CA PRO A 36 -2.89 31.68 -0.69
C PRO A 36 -3.63 32.33 -1.88
N THR A 37 -4.25 33.48 -1.63
CA THR A 37 -5.06 34.17 -2.64
C THR A 37 -4.57 35.59 -2.92
N VAL A 38 -4.66 36.02 -4.18
CA VAL A 38 -4.51 37.41 -4.60
C VAL A 38 -5.91 38.03 -4.69
N GLY A 39 -6.09 39.16 -4.02
CA GLY A 39 -7.41 39.86 -3.98
C GLY A 39 -8.53 39.04 -3.32
N GLY A 40 -8.22 37.99 -2.59
CA GLY A 40 -9.19 37.13 -1.88
C GLY A 40 -9.99 36.17 -2.76
N VAL A 41 -9.69 36.10 -4.07
CA VAL A 41 -10.49 35.30 -5.04
C VAL A 41 -9.60 34.39 -5.89
N PHE A 42 -8.45 34.85 -6.36
CA PHE A 42 -7.61 34.10 -7.27
C PHE A 42 -6.49 33.37 -6.53
N LEU A 43 -6.25 32.10 -6.86
CA LEU A 43 -5.13 31.33 -6.33
C LEU A 43 -3.79 32.00 -6.68
N ASP A 44 -2.96 32.30 -5.69
CA ASP A 44 -1.59 32.73 -5.87
C ASP A 44 -0.68 31.49 -6.00
N THR A 45 -0.52 31.02 -7.23
CA THR A 45 0.27 29.81 -7.52
C THR A 45 1.77 29.99 -7.20
N ALA A 46 2.29 31.22 -7.33
CA ALA A 46 3.68 31.50 -7.01
C ALA A 46 3.92 31.45 -5.51
N ALA A 47 3.03 32.06 -4.72
CA ALA A 47 3.09 32.00 -3.25
C ALA A 47 2.84 30.57 -2.74
N ALA A 48 1.92 29.81 -3.35
CA ALA A 48 1.67 28.42 -3.00
C ALA A 48 2.96 27.58 -3.19
N ARG A 49 3.57 27.66 -4.38
CA ARG A 49 4.81 26.95 -4.71
C ARG A 49 5.94 27.33 -3.73
N SER A 50 6.17 28.61 -3.52
CA SER A 50 7.24 29.09 -2.62
C SER A 50 7.06 28.60 -1.18
N ARG A 51 5.83 28.62 -0.64
CA ARG A 51 5.54 28.10 0.70
C ARG A 51 5.78 26.59 0.81
N VAL A 52 5.39 25.83 -0.21
CA VAL A 52 5.62 24.39 -0.24
C VAL A 52 7.10 24.07 -0.36
N GLU A 53 7.87 24.80 -1.20
CA GLU A 53 9.33 24.68 -1.28
C GLU A 53 10.03 24.92 0.05
N GLN A 54 9.65 25.98 0.75
CA GLN A 54 10.20 26.31 2.07
C GLN A 54 9.86 25.22 3.12
N LEU A 55 8.63 24.71 3.11
CA LEU A 55 8.21 23.66 4.02
C LEU A 55 8.94 22.33 3.71
N ALA A 56 9.05 21.97 2.44
CA ALA A 56 9.77 20.78 2.02
C ALA A 56 11.27 20.85 2.37
N ALA A 57 11.89 22.02 2.18
CA ALA A 57 13.29 22.25 2.55
C ALA A 57 13.53 22.14 4.05
N ARG A 58 12.61 22.65 4.88
CA ARG A 58 12.69 22.56 6.37
C ARG A 58 12.79 21.11 6.85
N PHE A 59 12.04 20.20 6.23
CA PHE A 59 12.00 18.78 6.62
C PHE A 59 12.85 17.89 5.69
N SER A 60 13.69 18.49 4.84
CA SER A 60 14.57 17.78 3.89
C SER A 60 13.81 16.84 2.93
N PHE A 61 12.58 17.19 2.56
CA PHE A 61 11.78 16.42 1.61
C PHE A 61 12.22 16.75 0.18
N ALA A 62 12.75 15.76 -0.54
CA ALA A 62 13.07 15.89 -1.96
C ALA A 62 11.78 15.75 -2.80
N ILE A 63 11.04 16.85 -2.97
CA ILE A 63 9.79 16.91 -3.72
C ILE A 63 9.83 18.13 -4.66
N ASP A 64 9.39 17.95 -5.91
CA ASP A 64 9.13 19.06 -6.84
C ASP A 64 7.68 19.53 -6.67
N PRO A 65 7.42 20.75 -6.18
CA PRO A 65 6.09 21.30 -6.03
C PRO A 65 5.32 21.45 -7.34
N GLY A 66 6.01 21.51 -8.49
CA GLY A 66 5.42 21.61 -9.83
C GLY A 66 5.08 20.26 -10.46
N ALA A 67 5.56 19.15 -9.91
CA ALA A 67 5.23 17.81 -10.42
C ALA A 67 3.76 17.48 -10.22
N ARG A 68 3.13 16.80 -11.19
CA ARG A 68 1.77 16.24 -11.01
C ARG A 68 1.84 15.00 -10.13
N VAL A 69 0.83 14.82 -9.28
CA VAL A 69 0.77 13.70 -8.34
C VAL A 69 0.75 12.34 -9.06
N GLU A 70 0.09 12.23 -10.20
CA GLU A 70 0.09 11.02 -11.04
C GLU A 70 1.47 10.58 -11.55
N ASN A 71 2.48 11.48 -11.55
CA ASN A 71 3.80 11.24 -12.08
C ASN A 71 4.87 11.01 -10.99
N ILE A 72 4.51 11.06 -9.72
CA ILE A 72 5.44 10.86 -8.60
C ILE A 72 5.25 9.47 -7.99
N SER A 73 6.32 8.94 -7.35
CA SER A 73 6.30 7.63 -6.69
C SER A 73 5.36 7.62 -5.47
N VAL A 74 4.95 6.43 -5.05
CA VAL A 74 4.10 6.23 -3.86
C VAL A 74 4.76 6.80 -2.61
N GLY A 75 6.08 6.61 -2.43
CA GLY A 75 6.83 7.22 -1.33
C GLY A 75 6.84 8.75 -1.37
N GLN A 76 6.85 9.34 -2.56
CA GLN A 76 6.71 10.79 -2.71
C GLN A 76 5.28 11.26 -2.39
N GLN A 77 4.26 10.51 -2.80
CA GLN A 77 2.86 10.80 -2.45
C GLN A 77 2.64 10.78 -0.93
N GLN A 78 3.24 9.83 -0.22
CA GLN A 78 3.24 9.78 1.24
C GLN A 78 3.82 11.07 1.86
N ARG A 79 4.95 11.55 1.35
CA ARG A 79 5.57 12.80 1.81
C ARG A 79 4.67 14.01 1.52
N VAL A 80 3.96 14.03 0.40
CA VAL A 80 2.98 15.09 0.06
C VAL A 80 1.83 15.11 1.08
N GLU A 81 1.29 13.96 1.48
CA GLU A 81 0.25 13.89 2.52
C GLU A 81 0.74 14.42 3.88
N ILE A 82 1.97 14.08 4.26
CA ILE A 82 2.58 14.62 5.48
C ILE A 82 2.76 16.14 5.38
N LEU A 83 3.31 16.64 4.27
CA LEU A 83 3.47 18.08 4.03
C LEU A 83 2.14 18.83 4.06
N LYS A 84 1.07 18.23 3.56
CA LYS A 84 -0.29 18.78 3.61
C LYS A 84 -0.79 18.95 5.05
N ALA A 85 -0.52 17.99 5.94
CA ALA A 85 -0.82 18.11 7.36
C ALA A 85 0.04 19.19 8.04
N LEU A 86 1.34 19.23 7.72
CA LEU A 86 2.29 20.23 8.26
C LEU A 86 1.97 21.66 7.77
N TYR A 87 1.55 21.82 6.51
CA TYR A 87 1.14 23.11 5.96
C TYR A 87 -0.04 23.71 6.76
N ARG A 88 -0.92 22.84 7.27
CA ARG A 88 -2.05 23.22 8.12
C ARG A 88 -1.69 23.38 9.59
N ARG A 89 -0.39 23.35 9.94
CA ARG A 89 0.13 23.51 11.30
C ARG A 89 -0.40 22.47 12.28
N ALA A 90 -0.39 21.20 11.88
CA ALA A 90 -0.75 20.12 12.78
C ALA A 90 0.27 20.02 13.94
N ASP A 91 -0.24 19.95 15.17
CA ASP A 91 0.53 19.64 16.39
C ASP A 91 0.45 18.15 16.73
N ILE A 92 -0.62 17.50 16.29
CA ILE A 92 -0.86 16.06 16.43
C ILE A 92 -1.02 15.47 15.03
N LEU A 93 -0.20 14.48 14.69
CA LEU A 93 -0.25 13.76 13.41
C LEU A 93 -0.73 12.34 13.63
N ILE A 94 -1.82 11.98 12.96
CA ILE A 94 -2.35 10.60 12.95
C ILE A 94 -1.95 9.96 11.61
N LEU A 95 -1.30 8.81 11.67
CA LEU A 95 -0.87 8.03 10.50
C LEU A 95 -1.54 6.66 10.54
N ASP A 96 -2.37 6.39 9.54
CA ASP A 96 -3.12 5.12 9.43
C ASP A 96 -2.46 4.22 8.39
N GLU A 97 -1.76 3.17 8.86
CA GLU A 97 -0.98 2.21 8.07
C GLU A 97 -0.05 2.86 7.01
N PRO A 98 0.78 3.83 7.39
CA PRO A 98 1.49 4.66 6.44
C PRO A 98 2.58 3.93 5.64
N THR A 99 2.92 2.71 6.02
CA THR A 99 3.96 1.89 5.38
C THR A 99 3.40 0.74 4.55
N ALA A 100 2.07 0.65 4.39
CA ALA A 100 1.43 -0.49 3.74
C ALA A 100 1.91 -0.72 2.29
N VAL A 101 2.22 0.36 1.57
CA VAL A 101 2.61 0.35 0.15
C VAL A 101 4.06 0.82 -0.07
N LEU A 102 4.82 1.04 0.99
CA LEU A 102 6.21 1.51 0.93
C LEU A 102 7.20 0.35 0.86
N THR A 103 8.32 0.59 0.19
CA THR A 103 9.49 -0.27 0.28
C THR A 103 10.12 -0.19 1.66
N PRO A 104 10.96 -1.18 2.08
CA PRO A 104 11.69 -1.09 3.35
C PRO A 104 12.54 0.18 3.47
N GLN A 105 13.20 0.63 2.38
CA GLN A 105 13.96 1.86 2.36
C GLN A 105 13.08 3.09 2.58
N GLU A 106 11.96 3.19 1.87
CA GLU A 106 11.02 4.31 2.04
C GLU A 106 10.40 4.33 3.44
N SER A 107 10.16 3.17 4.06
CA SER A 107 9.71 3.06 5.45
C SER A 107 10.73 3.61 6.43
N GLN A 108 12.03 3.29 6.25
CA GLN A 108 13.11 3.84 7.06
C GLN A 108 13.25 5.36 6.90
N GLU A 109 13.13 5.88 5.69
CA GLU A 109 13.09 7.31 5.43
C GLU A 109 11.91 7.99 6.11
N LEU A 110 10.73 7.36 6.08
CA LEU A 110 9.55 7.85 6.80
C LEU A 110 9.81 7.89 8.31
N PHE A 111 10.38 6.84 8.89
CA PHE A 111 10.68 6.79 10.33
C PHE A 111 11.68 7.87 10.73
N ALA A 112 12.70 8.13 9.93
CA ALA A 112 13.63 9.24 10.18
C ALA A 112 12.89 10.59 10.21
N ILE A 113 11.98 10.83 9.27
CA ILE A 113 11.14 12.03 9.21
C ILE A 113 10.28 12.14 10.48
N LEU A 114 9.60 11.07 10.89
CA LEU A 114 8.74 11.08 12.09
C LEU A 114 9.54 11.34 13.36
N GLN A 115 10.77 10.84 13.43
CA GLN A 115 11.67 11.12 14.56
C GLN A 115 12.07 12.61 14.60
N GLU A 116 12.33 13.24 13.47
CA GLU A 116 12.62 14.70 13.43
C GLU A 116 11.39 15.53 13.83
N LEU A 117 10.20 15.19 13.32
CA LEU A 117 8.94 15.84 13.72
C LEU A 117 8.70 15.73 15.24
N ARG A 118 8.99 14.55 15.83
CA ARG A 118 8.90 14.32 17.27
C ARG A 118 9.87 15.21 18.04
N LYS A 119 11.12 15.38 17.56
CA LYS A 119 12.10 16.29 18.18
C LYS A 119 11.66 17.75 18.17
N GLU A 120 10.91 18.16 17.13
CA GLU A 120 10.29 19.48 17.04
C GLU A 120 9.05 19.64 17.94
N GLY A 121 8.67 18.60 18.71
CA GLY A 121 7.56 18.63 19.69
C GLY A 121 6.23 18.12 19.16
N MET A 122 6.18 17.57 17.95
CA MET A 122 4.94 16.99 17.40
C MET A 122 4.58 15.69 18.12
N SER A 123 3.30 15.53 18.44
CA SER A 123 2.75 14.27 18.93
C SER A 123 2.28 13.40 17.74
N ILE A 124 2.66 12.12 17.74
CA ILE A 124 2.36 11.23 16.61
C ILE A 124 1.56 10.03 17.12
N ILE A 125 0.43 9.73 16.47
CA ILE A 125 -0.32 8.49 16.63
C ILE A 125 -0.07 7.67 15.38
N PHE A 126 0.68 6.56 15.53
CA PHE A 126 1.07 5.67 14.46
C PHE A 126 0.25 4.38 14.57
N ILE A 127 -0.60 4.11 13.59
CA ILE A 127 -1.43 2.90 13.53
C ILE A 127 -0.80 1.95 12.52
N SER A 128 -0.46 0.73 12.99
CA SER A 128 0.07 -0.32 12.14
C SER A 128 -0.22 -1.70 12.73
N HIS A 129 -0.32 -2.70 11.88
CA HIS A 129 -0.37 -4.11 12.26
C HIS A 129 1.00 -4.79 12.12
N LYS A 130 2.02 -4.10 11.62
CA LYS A 130 3.39 -4.58 11.50
C LYS A 130 4.13 -4.31 12.81
N LEU A 131 4.30 -5.34 13.62
CA LEU A 131 4.77 -5.24 15.00
C LEU A 131 6.21 -4.70 15.11
N ASN A 132 7.09 -5.09 14.19
CA ASN A 132 8.46 -4.60 14.11
C ASN A 132 8.50 -3.08 13.90
N GLU A 133 7.66 -2.52 13.04
CA GLU A 133 7.59 -1.08 12.80
C GLU A 133 7.12 -0.32 14.05
N VAL A 134 6.08 -0.85 14.73
CA VAL A 134 5.56 -0.26 15.95
C VAL A 134 6.60 -0.27 17.06
N LEU A 135 7.35 -1.37 17.23
CA LEU A 135 8.44 -1.49 18.21
C LEU A 135 9.60 -0.54 17.91
N GLU A 136 9.87 -0.25 16.64
CA GLU A 136 10.96 0.63 16.21
C GLU A 136 10.65 2.11 16.46
N ILE A 137 9.41 2.56 16.17
CA ILE A 137 9.10 4.00 16.15
C ILE A 137 8.40 4.51 17.41
N ALA A 138 7.64 3.68 18.13
CA ALA A 138 6.78 4.10 19.21
C ALA A 138 7.52 4.22 20.55
N ASP A 139 7.11 5.18 21.38
CA ASP A 139 7.49 5.25 22.79
C ASP A 139 6.56 4.39 23.65
N ARG A 140 5.27 4.35 23.26
CA ARG A 140 4.20 3.64 23.98
C ARG A 140 3.25 2.98 22.99
N ILE A 141 2.87 1.74 23.26
CA ILE A 141 2.03 0.93 22.39
C ILE A 141 0.71 0.63 23.09
N THR A 142 -0.41 0.97 22.46
CA THR A 142 -1.74 0.61 22.95
C THR A 142 -2.34 -0.46 22.03
N VAL A 143 -2.66 -1.63 22.57
CA VAL A 143 -3.24 -2.73 21.81
C VAL A 143 -4.77 -2.64 21.86
N LEU A 144 -5.37 -2.62 20.67
CA LEU A 144 -6.82 -2.64 20.47
C LEU A 144 -7.26 -4.01 19.93
N ARG A 145 -8.33 -4.56 20.48
CA ARG A 145 -8.97 -5.79 19.99
C ARG A 145 -10.47 -5.73 20.15
N ARG A 146 -11.22 -5.94 19.07
CA ARG A 146 -12.69 -5.89 19.03
C ARG A 146 -13.24 -4.59 19.62
N GLY A 147 -12.65 -3.45 19.26
CA GLY A 147 -13.06 -2.12 19.73
C GLY A 147 -12.72 -1.80 21.19
N ARG A 148 -11.96 -2.66 21.88
CA ARG A 148 -11.58 -2.45 23.28
C ARG A 148 -10.05 -2.29 23.42
N ARG A 149 -9.62 -1.39 24.28
CA ARG A 149 -8.24 -1.32 24.75
C ARG A 149 -7.95 -2.56 25.59
N ILE A 150 -6.98 -3.36 25.17
CA ILE A 150 -6.52 -4.56 25.87
C ILE A 150 -5.45 -4.18 26.89
N ASP A 151 -4.40 -3.49 26.41
CA ASP A 151 -3.30 -3.06 27.27
C ASP A 151 -2.61 -1.84 26.68
N THR A 152 -1.74 -1.20 27.47
CA THR A 152 -0.86 -0.12 27.07
C THR A 152 0.52 -0.35 27.68
N LEU A 153 1.53 -0.55 26.85
CA LEU A 153 2.89 -0.95 27.20
C LEU A 153 3.88 0.15 26.78
N ALA A 154 5.02 0.23 27.49
CA ALA A 154 6.18 0.95 26.98
C ALA A 154 6.83 0.11 25.86
N ALA A 155 7.16 0.73 24.73
CA ALA A 155 7.79 0.01 23.62
C ALA A 155 9.16 -0.59 24.00
N SER A 156 9.92 0.07 24.89
CA SER A 156 11.25 -0.33 25.33
C SER A 156 11.35 -1.69 26.04
N GLY A 157 10.23 -2.30 26.42
CA GLY A 157 10.20 -3.62 27.07
C GLY A 157 9.27 -4.61 26.38
N ALA A 158 8.57 -4.18 25.34
CA ALA A 158 7.63 -5.02 24.61
C ALA A 158 8.35 -5.91 23.60
N THR A 159 7.80 -7.10 23.38
CA THR A 159 8.27 -8.02 22.36
C THR A 159 7.20 -8.28 21.30
N GLU A 160 7.63 -8.65 20.09
CA GLU A 160 6.72 -8.98 18.99
C GLU A 160 5.75 -10.12 19.39
N THR A 161 6.24 -11.15 20.06
CA THR A 161 5.41 -12.27 20.56
C THR A 161 4.36 -11.82 21.57
N GLU A 162 4.72 -10.93 22.50
CA GLU A 162 3.78 -10.37 23.47
C GLU A 162 2.70 -9.54 22.81
N LEU A 163 3.06 -8.65 21.89
CA LEU A 163 2.11 -7.85 21.13
C LEU A 163 1.18 -8.72 20.30
N ALA A 164 1.71 -9.71 19.58
CA ALA A 164 0.90 -10.65 18.80
C ALA A 164 -0.11 -11.39 19.69
N ARG A 165 0.31 -11.87 20.86
CA ARG A 165 -0.58 -12.52 21.84
C ARG A 165 -1.70 -11.59 22.31
N LEU A 166 -1.39 -10.35 22.63
CA LEU A 166 -2.39 -9.34 23.06
C LEU A 166 -3.39 -9.01 21.94
N MET A 167 -2.90 -8.87 20.69
CA MET A 167 -3.75 -8.57 19.53
C MET A 167 -4.69 -9.71 19.18
N VAL A 168 -4.19 -10.95 19.13
CA VAL A 168 -4.99 -12.12 18.74
C VAL A 168 -5.78 -12.71 19.92
N GLY A 169 -5.26 -12.62 21.13
CA GLY A 169 -5.89 -13.13 22.36
C GLY A 169 -5.63 -14.61 22.65
N ARG A 170 -4.73 -15.23 21.93
CA ARG A 170 -4.22 -16.58 22.13
C ARG A 170 -2.72 -16.60 21.78
N GLU A 171 -2.01 -17.63 22.16
CA GLU A 171 -0.66 -17.84 21.70
C GLU A 171 -0.64 -17.89 20.16
N VAL A 172 0.30 -17.16 19.57
CA VAL A 172 0.51 -17.09 18.13
C VAL A 172 1.85 -17.72 17.84
N LEU A 173 1.84 -18.76 17.04
CA LEU A 173 3.07 -19.29 16.46
C LEU A 173 3.50 -18.34 15.36
N LEU A 174 4.58 -17.59 15.59
CA LEU A 174 5.17 -16.68 14.58
C LEU A 174 5.93 -17.46 13.51
N GLU A 175 6.34 -18.68 13.82
CA GLU A 175 6.99 -19.59 12.90
C GLU A 175 6.08 -20.79 12.61
N VAL A 176 5.93 -21.12 11.35
CA VAL A 176 5.21 -22.31 10.90
C VAL A 176 6.25 -23.42 10.67
N GLU A 177 6.16 -24.50 11.43
CA GLU A 177 6.93 -25.69 11.15
C GLU A 177 6.50 -26.25 9.77
N LYS A 178 7.41 -26.15 8.80
CA LYS A 178 7.16 -26.60 7.44
C LYS A 178 8.01 -27.84 7.15
N ALA A 179 7.34 -28.95 6.89
CA ALA A 179 8.01 -30.13 6.36
C ALA A 179 8.66 -29.83 4.98
N PRO A 180 9.76 -30.49 4.62
CA PRO A 180 10.33 -30.35 3.28
C PRO A 180 9.27 -30.62 2.20
N ALA A 181 9.19 -29.75 1.20
CA ALA A 181 8.28 -29.93 0.08
C ALA A 181 8.72 -31.16 -0.75
N SER A 182 7.73 -31.91 -1.25
CA SER A 182 7.94 -32.98 -2.22
C SER A 182 7.13 -32.67 -3.50
N PRO A 183 7.63 -31.74 -4.34
CA PRO A 183 6.91 -31.29 -5.53
C PRO A 183 6.73 -32.43 -6.55
N GLY A 184 5.51 -32.57 -7.06
CA GLY A 184 5.15 -33.52 -8.10
C GLY A 184 5.38 -33.00 -9.52
N GLU A 185 4.47 -33.37 -10.42
CA GLU A 185 4.47 -32.90 -11.83
C GLU A 185 4.19 -31.41 -11.96
N VAL A 186 4.57 -30.82 -13.09
CA VAL A 186 4.28 -29.42 -13.40
C VAL A 186 2.79 -29.28 -13.75
N LEU A 187 2.09 -28.41 -13.01
CA LEU A 187 0.67 -28.13 -13.21
C LEU A 187 0.44 -26.84 -13.98
N LEU A 188 1.20 -25.79 -13.70
CA LEU A 188 1.16 -24.52 -14.42
C LEU A 188 2.56 -24.17 -14.88
N GLU A 189 2.69 -23.78 -16.13
CA GLU A 189 3.96 -23.36 -16.73
C GLU A 189 3.77 -22.08 -17.55
N ALA A 190 4.66 -21.14 -17.39
CA ALA A 190 4.79 -19.96 -18.25
C ALA A 190 6.19 -19.94 -18.84
N GLU A 191 6.30 -19.78 -20.16
CA GLU A 191 7.56 -19.72 -20.90
C GLU A 191 7.70 -18.40 -21.64
N GLY A 192 8.72 -17.61 -21.32
CA GLY A 192 9.08 -16.38 -22.03
C GLY A 192 7.95 -15.33 -22.07
N LEU A 193 7.13 -15.26 -21.03
CA LEU A 193 5.90 -14.47 -21.00
C LEU A 193 6.23 -12.96 -21.06
N ARG A 194 5.60 -12.25 -22.00
CA ARG A 194 5.65 -10.80 -22.13
C ARG A 194 4.25 -10.23 -22.05
N VAL A 195 4.06 -9.24 -21.16
CA VAL A 195 2.75 -8.63 -20.89
C VAL A 195 2.89 -7.11 -20.81
N LEU A 196 1.94 -6.39 -21.39
CA LEU A 196 1.89 -4.94 -21.33
C LEU A 196 1.00 -4.48 -20.15
N ASP A 197 1.36 -3.34 -19.56
CA ASP A 197 0.50 -2.62 -18.63
C ASP A 197 -0.60 -1.84 -19.38
N ASP A 198 -1.45 -1.11 -18.64
CA ASP A 198 -2.56 -0.33 -19.22
C ASP A 198 -2.08 0.87 -20.04
N ARG A 199 -0.80 1.27 -19.91
CA ARG A 199 -0.16 2.33 -20.68
C ARG A 199 0.52 1.80 -21.95
N GLY A 200 0.49 0.49 -22.19
CA GLY A 200 1.15 -0.17 -23.30
C GLY A 200 2.66 -0.38 -23.11
N LEU A 201 3.17 -0.27 -21.88
CA LEU A 201 4.57 -0.55 -21.56
C LEU A 201 4.73 -2.00 -21.11
N GLU A 202 5.88 -2.62 -21.42
CA GLU A 202 6.17 -3.98 -20.96
C GLU A 202 6.34 -4.02 -19.43
N ALA A 203 5.35 -4.57 -18.74
CA ALA A 203 5.39 -4.84 -17.31
C ALA A 203 6.06 -6.19 -17.00
N VAL A 204 5.78 -7.24 -17.81
CA VAL A 204 6.45 -8.55 -17.73
C VAL A 204 7.31 -8.75 -18.97
N ARG A 205 8.59 -9.06 -18.79
CA ARG A 205 9.63 -9.00 -19.83
C ARG A 205 10.32 -10.35 -20.02
N GLY A 206 9.62 -11.33 -20.61
CA GLY A 206 10.19 -12.64 -20.91
C GLY A 206 10.31 -13.55 -19.68
N LEU A 207 9.37 -13.47 -18.75
CA LEU A 207 9.37 -14.26 -17.52
C LEU A 207 8.99 -15.71 -17.81
N SER A 208 9.72 -16.63 -17.18
CA SER A 208 9.39 -18.06 -17.17
C SER A 208 9.28 -18.55 -15.74
N LEU A 209 8.27 -19.35 -15.45
CA LEU A 209 8.06 -20.02 -14.18
C LEU A 209 7.31 -21.32 -14.36
N ALA A 210 7.41 -22.20 -13.37
CA ALA A 210 6.62 -23.42 -13.30
C ALA A 210 6.14 -23.63 -11.86
N VAL A 211 4.90 -24.11 -11.72
CA VAL A 211 4.32 -24.48 -10.41
C VAL A 211 3.98 -25.97 -10.47
N ARG A 212 4.43 -26.71 -9.46
CA ARG A 212 4.27 -28.17 -9.38
C ARG A 212 3.18 -28.58 -8.41
N ALA A 213 2.69 -29.78 -8.56
CA ALA A 213 1.76 -30.37 -7.60
C ALA A 213 2.35 -30.38 -6.19
N GLY A 214 1.57 -29.93 -5.19
CA GLY A 214 2.02 -29.87 -3.78
C GLY A 214 3.05 -28.78 -3.50
N GLU A 215 3.28 -27.83 -4.43
CA GLU A 215 4.20 -26.71 -4.27
C GLU A 215 3.45 -25.41 -3.96
N ILE A 216 4.06 -24.56 -3.15
CA ILE A 216 3.68 -23.16 -3.00
C ILE A 216 4.81 -22.32 -3.60
N LEU A 217 4.58 -21.72 -4.77
CA LEU A 217 5.50 -20.77 -5.38
C LEU A 217 5.20 -19.35 -4.90
N GLY A 218 6.12 -18.74 -4.17
CA GLY A 218 6.03 -17.33 -3.77
C GLY A 218 6.56 -16.42 -4.87
N VAL A 219 5.77 -15.40 -5.26
CA VAL A 219 6.21 -14.32 -6.16
C VAL A 219 6.34 -13.06 -5.31
N ALA A 220 7.56 -12.57 -5.13
CA ALA A 220 7.84 -11.38 -4.35
C ALA A 220 8.26 -10.22 -5.26
N GLY A 221 7.88 -9.02 -4.89
CA GLY A 221 8.26 -7.79 -5.60
C GLY A 221 7.61 -6.57 -4.97
N VAL A 222 8.15 -5.40 -5.27
CA VAL A 222 7.55 -4.12 -4.90
C VAL A 222 6.38 -3.85 -5.83
N ASP A 223 5.34 -3.22 -5.32
CA ASP A 223 4.16 -2.84 -6.10
C ASP A 223 4.54 -2.08 -7.39
N GLY A 224 3.82 -2.36 -8.48
CA GLY A 224 4.12 -1.80 -9.81
C GLY A 224 5.24 -2.48 -10.59
N ASN A 225 5.79 -3.61 -10.13
CA ASN A 225 6.83 -4.35 -10.85
C ASN A 225 6.30 -5.49 -11.75
N GLY A 226 5.02 -5.49 -12.07
CA GLY A 226 4.43 -6.42 -13.03
C GLY A 226 3.76 -7.66 -12.42
N GLN A 227 3.62 -7.74 -11.09
CA GLN A 227 2.97 -8.87 -10.42
C GLN A 227 1.48 -8.99 -10.81
N SER A 228 0.77 -7.87 -10.81
CA SER A 228 -0.66 -7.82 -11.19
C SER A 228 -0.85 -8.22 -12.65
N GLU A 229 -0.01 -7.70 -13.56
CA GLU A 229 -0.05 -8.05 -14.98
C GLU A 229 0.31 -9.51 -15.21
N LEU A 230 1.25 -10.07 -14.46
CA LEU A 230 1.59 -11.48 -14.50
C LEU A 230 0.39 -12.35 -14.10
N ILE A 231 -0.23 -12.05 -12.96
CA ILE A 231 -1.38 -12.81 -12.46
C ILE A 231 -2.59 -12.68 -13.39
N ASP A 232 -2.88 -11.47 -13.87
CA ASP A 232 -3.93 -11.25 -14.87
C ASP A 232 -3.67 -12.07 -16.16
N ALA A 233 -2.41 -12.16 -16.61
CA ALA A 233 -2.05 -12.96 -17.78
C ALA A 233 -2.16 -14.46 -17.52
N LEU A 234 -1.73 -14.95 -16.37
CA LEU A 234 -1.85 -16.37 -15.98
C LEU A 234 -3.31 -16.79 -15.81
N SER A 235 -4.17 -15.90 -15.31
CA SER A 235 -5.61 -16.17 -15.13
C SER A 235 -6.46 -15.94 -16.37
N GLY A 236 -5.89 -15.43 -17.48
CA GLY A 236 -6.63 -15.18 -18.72
C GLY A 236 -7.39 -13.85 -18.75
N LEU A 237 -7.19 -12.99 -17.75
CA LEU A 237 -7.81 -11.67 -17.68
C LEU A 237 -7.07 -10.62 -18.53
N ARG A 238 -5.81 -10.91 -18.91
CA ARG A 238 -4.96 -10.04 -19.73
C ARG A 238 -4.27 -10.85 -20.83
N LYS A 239 -4.24 -10.29 -22.04
CA LYS A 239 -3.54 -10.93 -23.16
C LYS A 239 -2.02 -10.81 -23.02
N THR A 240 -1.33 -11.85 -23.42
CA THR A 240 0.13 -11.87 -23.57
C THR A 240 0.52 -11.37 -24.96
N VAL A 241 1.63 -10.66 -25.06
CA VAL A 241 2.19 -10.25 -26.38
C VAL A 241 3.21 -11.25 -26.90
N ALA A 242 3.78 -12.08 -26.04
CA ALA A 242 4.65 -13.18 -26.39
C ALA A 242 4.75 -14.19 -25.24
N GLY A 243 5.26 -15.38 -25.53
CA GLY A 243 5.41 -16.49 -24.60
C GLY A 243 4.24 -17.44 -24.65
N ARG A 244 4.22 -18.41 -23.74
CA ARG A 244 3.19 -19.45 -23.64
C ARG A 244 2.80 -19.70 -22.20
N VAL A 245 1.53 -20.07 -21.99
CA VAL A 245 1.00 -20.56 -20.72
C VAL A 245 0.43 -21.95 -20.93
N ARG A 246 0.86 -22.92 -20.12
CA ARG A 246 0.31 -24.27 -20.09
C ARG A 246 -0.30 -24.58 -18.74
N LEU A 247 -1.47 -25.18 -18.77
CA LEU A 247 -2.19 -25.69 -17.60
C LEU A 247 -2.40 -27.19 -17.76
N LEU A 248 -1.88 -28.00 -16.83
CA LEU A 248 -1.93 -29.46 -16.88
C LEU A 248 -1.41 -30.01 -18.22
N GLY A 249 -0.33 -29.44 -18.75
CA GLY A 249 0.28 -29.79 -20.02
C GLY A 249 -0.45 -29.29 -21.28
N ARG A 250 -1.62 -28.66 -21.17
CA ARG A 250 -2.39 -28.08 -22.29
C ARG A 250 -1.99 -26.63 -22.49
N ASP A 251 -1.81 -26.22 -23.74
CA ASP A 251 -1.60 -24.81 -24.06
C ASP A 251 -2.91 -24.03 -23.87
N VAL A 252 -2.87 -23.03 -22.95
CA VAL A 252 -3.99 -22.16 -22.62
C VAL A 252 -3.66 -20.69 -22.86
N THR A 253 -2.65 -20.41 -23.68
CA THR A 253 -2.14 -19.05 -23.92
C THR A 253 -3.24 -18.10 -24.37
N ASP A 254 -4.08 -18.53 -25.30
CA ASP A 254 -5.20 -17.74 -25.83
C ASP A 254 -6.56 -18.08 -25.20
N ALA A 255 -6.60 -19.00 -24.24
CA ALA A 255 -7.82 -19.40 -23.55
C ALA A 255 -8.36 -18.28 -22.67
N SER A 256 -9.68 -18.14 -22.60
CA SER A 256 -10.37 -17.20 -21.72
C SER A 256 -10.18 -17.55 -20.23
N ALA A 257 -10.54 -16.63 -19.35
CA ALA A 257 -10.52 -16.87 -17.90
C ALA A 257 -11.46 -18.04 -17.51
N ASP A 258 -12.64 -18.13 -18.15
CA ASP A 258 -13.62 -19.20 -17.90
C ASP A 258 -13.07 -20.57 -18.31
N GLU A 259 -12.46 -20.68 -19.49
CA GLU A 259 -11.83 -21.92 -19.94
C GLU A 259 -10.67 -22.37 -19.03
N ARG A 260 -9.91 -21.42 -18.46
CA ARG A 260 -8.86 -21.73 -17.50
C ARG A 260 -9.43 -22.14 -16.14
N LEU A 261 -10.51 -21.51 -15.72
CA LEU A 261 -11.24 -21.88 -14.50
C LEU A 261 -11.80 -23.31 -14.62
N GLU A 262 -12.45 -23.65 -15.73
CA GLU A 262 -12.92 -25.01 -16.03
C GLU A 262 -11.75 -26.01 -16.11
N GLY A 263 -10.58 -25.54 -16.56
CA GLY A 263 -9.33 -26.30 -16.57
C GLY A 263 -8.71 -26.52 -15.19
N GLY A 264 -9.28 -25.95 -14.12
CA GLY A 264 -8.83 -26.13 -12.74
C GLY A 264 -7.94 -25.01 -12.18
N LEU A 265 -7.86 -23.85 -12.85
CA LEU A 265 -7.12 -22.67 -12.35
C LEU A 265 -8.04 -21.78 -11.53
N GLY A 266 -7.95 -21.80 -10.20
CA GLY A 266 -8.63 -20.84 -9.33
C GLY A 266 -7.83 -19.55 -9.18
N HIS A 267 -8.53 -18.39 -9.19
CA HIS A 267 -7.92 -17.08 -8.99
C HIS A 267 -8.62 -16.31 -7.86
N ILE A 268 -7.83 -15.84 -6.89
CA ILE A 268 -8.29 -14.90 -5.86
C ILE A 268 -7.65 -13.54 -6.17
N PRO A 269 -8.43 -12.53 -6.60
CA PRO A 269 -7.87 -11.24 -6.99
C PRO A 269 -7.36 -10.44 -5.80
N GLU A 270 -6.38 -9.56 -6.05
CA GLU A 270 -5.83 -8.63 -5.07
C GLU A 270 -6.92 -7.71 -4.50
N ASP A 271 -7.66 -7.01 -5.36
CA ASP A 271 -8.84 -6.23 -4.97
C ASP A 271 -10.09 -7.11 -4.95
N ARG A 272 -10.38 -7.68 -3.79
CA ARG A 272 -11.53 -8.55 -3.57
C ARG A 272 -12.86 -7.83 -3.74
N GLN A 273 -12.93 -6.54 -3.42
CA GLN A 273 -14.18 -5.76 -3.49
C GLN A 273 -14.54 -5.39 -4.92
N ARG A 274 -13.57 -5.10 -5.77
CA ARG A 274 -13.80 -4.67 -7.16
C ARG A 274 -13.86 -5.84 -8.14
N ARG A 275 -13.11 -6.93 -7.88
CA ARG A 275 -12.92 -8.03 -8.83
C ARG A 275 -13.31 -9.41 -8.30
N GLY A 276 -13.48 -9.57 -7.00
CA GLY A 276 -13.66 -10.89 -6.39
C GLY A 276 -15.04 -11.15 -5.80
N LEU A 277 -15.80 -10.11 -5.48
CA LEU A 277 -17.08 -10.25 -4.79
C LEU A 277 -18.13 -9.31 -5.38
N VAL A 278 -19.38 -9.75 -5.45
CA VAL A 278 -20.55 -8.89 -5.63
C VAL A 278 -21.02 -8.46 -4.24
N LEU A 279 -20.74 -7.20 -3.87
CA LEU A 279 -20.92 -6.73 -2.48
C LEU A 279 -22.36 -6.76 -1.97
N ASP A 280 -23.33 -6.64 -2.88
CA ASP A 280 -24.77 -6.71 -2.55
C ASP A 280 -25.27 -8.15 -2.38
N PHE A 281 -24.45 -9.15 -2.71
CA PHE A 281 -24.79 -10.57 -2.59
C PHE A 281 -24.42 -11.10 -1.21
N THR A 282 -25.17 -12.09 -0.75
CA THR A 282 -24.81 -12.87 0.43
C THR A 282 -23.56 -13.71 0.18
N ILE A 283 -22.94 -14.21 1.24
CA ILE A 283 -21.80 -15.13 1.12
C ILE A 283 -22.17 -16.37 0.30
N ALA A 284 -23.37 -16.92 0.52
CA ALA A 284 -23.83 -18.10 -0.21
C ALA A 284 -23.97 -17.84 -1.71
N GLU A 285 -24.50 -16.69 -2.10
CA GLU A 285 -24.62 -16.29 -3.51
C GLU A 285 -23.24 -16.05 -4.14
N ASN A 286 -22.30 -15.42 -3.42
CA ASN A 286 -20.94 -15.23 -3.93
C ASN A 286 -20.14 -16.54 -4.06
N VAL A 287 -20.47 -17.57 -3.28
CA VAL A 287 -19.76 -18.86 -3.35
C VAL A 287 -20.25 -19.72 -4.52
N VAL A 288 -21.49 -19.52 -4.98
CA VAL A 288 -22.07 -20.31 -6.09
C VAL A 288 -22.00 -19.63 -7.46
N LEU A 289 -21.52 -18.38 -7.50
CA LEU A 289 -21.21 -17.65 -8.73
C LEU A 289 -20.01 -18.29 -9.44
#